data_47640882942e3dea6d97cf6814d779e5
#
_entry.id   47640882942e3dea6d97cf6814d779e5
#
_cell.length_a   1.000
_cell.length_b   1.000
_cell.length_c   1.000
_cell.angle_alpha   90.00
_cell.angle_beta   90.00
_cell.angle_gamma   90.00
#
_symmetry.space_group_name_H-M   'P 1'
#
loop_
_entity.id
_entity.type
_entity.pdbx_description
1 polymer ?
#
loop_
_entity_poly.entity_id
_entity_poly.type
_entity_poly.pdbx_seq_one_letter_code
_entity_poly.pdbx_strand_id
1 'polypeptide(L)'
;KIPTIAGNYDFGIGRMSNDCGCAYKTEPEKDNGSISISFTNSIMKDEERAYLRTLPAHIKVEFQLNEDKLNLLLVHGSPRKINEYLFEDREEKSMLRIMEQADADIMCFGHTHKPYHRILNSGIDGQNHFRHAINIGSVGKPKDSDVRGGYVMLTINEDSSVLDKDSISVEFIRFDYDIERAAKAVEESILPNEYAENLRRGY
;
A
#
# COMPACT_ATOMS: atom_id res chain seq x y z
N LYS A 1 13.21 -9.54 12.63
CA LYS A 1 12.97 -8.77 11.39
C LYS A 1 11.46 -8.56 11.24
N ILE A 2 11.06 -7.37 10.81
CA ILE A 2 9.67 -7.08 10.45
C ILE A 2 9.44 -7.65 9.04
N PRO A 3 8.41 -8.47 8.80
CA PRO A 3 8.03 -8.90 7.45
C PRO A 3 7.76 -7.69 6.56
N THR A 4 8.38 -7.64 5.38
CA THR A 4 8.34 -6.49 4.49
C THR A 4 8.19 -6.97 3.05
N ILE A 5 7.32 -6.32 2.28
CA ILE A 5 7.16 -6.52 0.84
C ILE A 5 7.81 -5.37 0.05
N ALA A 6 8.17 -5.62 -1.19
CA ALA A 6 8.65 -4.57 -2.08
C ALA A 6 7.51 -3.67 -2.57
N GLY A 7 7.70 -2.35 -2.50
CA GLY A 7 6.94 -1.38 -3.28
C GLY A 7 7.55 -1.20 -4.68
N ASN A 8 6.87 -0.41 -5.52
CA ASN A 8 7.37 -0.14 -6.89
C ASN A 8 8.72 0.60 -6.89
N TYR A 9 8.96 1.50 -5.93
CA TYR A 9 10.27 2.15 -5.75
C TYR A 9 11.33 1.17 -5.27
N ASP A 10 11.04 0.32 -4.29
CA ASP A 10 11.98 -0.72 -3.83
C ASP A 10 12.40 -1.63 -4.97
N PHE A 11 11.43 -2.04 -5.79
CA PHE A 11 11.66 -2.89 -6.96
C PHE A 11 12.54 -2.19 -8.01
N GLY A 12 12.26 -0.92 -8.33
CA GLY A 12 13.00 -0.14 -9.31
C GLY A 12 14.41 0.22 -8.84
N ILE A 13 14.54 0.83 -7.67
CA ILE A 13 15.81 1.27 -7.10
C ILE A 13 16.75 0.08 -6.82
N GLY A 14 16.22 -1.02 -6.31
CA GLY A 14 17.00 -2.24 -6.11
C GLY A 14 17.67 -2.77 -7.39
N ARG A 15 17.14 -2.42 -8.57
CA ARG A 15 17.62 -2.82 -9.92
C ARG A 15 18.26 -1.67 -10.70
N MET A 16 18.51 -0.52 -10.06
CA MET A 16 19.05 0.69 -10.72
C MET A 16 18.19 1.16 -11.91
N SER A 17 16.86 0.96 -11.82
CA SER A 17 15.95 1.44 -12.85
C SER A 17 15.87 2.97 -12.84
N ASN A 18 15.69 3.56 -14.02
CA ASN A 18 15.39 4.98 -14.19
C ASN A 18 13.87 5.26 -14.17
N ASP A 19 13.05 4.23 -14.01
CA ASP A 19 11.59 4.31 -13.91
C ASP A 19 11.09 3.34 -12.83
N CYS A 20 10.24 3.83 -11.92
CA CYS A 20 9.60 3.05 -10.87
C CYS A 20 8.12 2.79 -11.14
N GLY A 21 7.65 3.05 -12.36
CA GLY A 21 6.29 2.74 -12.83
C GLY A 21 5.19 3.58 -12.19
N CYS A 22 5.48 4.81 -11.76
CA CYS A 22 4.46 5.73 -11.28
C CYS A 22 3.66 6.33 -12.42
N ALA A 23 2.34 6.50 -12.25
CA ALA A 23 1.50 7.22 -13.18
C ALA A 23 1.60 8.72 -12.90
N TYR A 24 2.34 9.44 -13.75
CA TYR A 24 2.41 10.89 -13.73
C TYR A 24 1.33 11.48 -14.63
N LYS A 25 0.67 12.56 -14.18
CA LYS A 25 -0.40 13.24 -14.92
C LYS A 25 0.12 14.40 -15.77
N THR A 26 1.25 14.97 -15.36
CA THR A 26 1.86 16.15 -16.01
C THR A 26 3.35 15.94 -16.24
N GLU A 27 3.94 16.68 -17.18
CA GLU A 27 5.40 16.65 -17.41
C GLU A 27 6.18 17.10 -16.16
N PRO A 28 5.80 18.15 -15.41
CA PRO A 28 6.48 18.50 -14.16
C PRO A 28 6.47 17.37 -13.12
N GLU A 29 5.36 16.63 -12.95
CA GLU A 29 5.34 15.48 -12.04
C GLU A 29 6.33 14.39 -12.48
N LYS A 30 6.44 14.15 -13.78
CA LYS A 30 7.37 13.19 -14.37
C LYS A 30 8.82 13.61 -14.15
N ASP A 31 9.12 14.89 -14.39
CA ASP A 31 10.45 15.46 -14.16
C ASP A 31 10.84 15.35 -12.66
N ASN A 32 9.95 15.72 -11.76
CA ASN A 32 10.13 15.58 -10.33
C ASN A 32 10.38 14.11 -9.92
N GLY A 33 9.62 13.18 -10.51
CA GLY A 33 9.82 11.74 -10.32
C GLY A 33 11.19 11.28 -10.79
N SER A 34 11.65 11.75 -11.95
CA SER A 34 12.96 11.43 -12.53
C SER A 34 14.11 11.96 -11.65
N ILE A 35 13.97 13.19 -11.11
CA ILE A 35 14.94 13.77 -10.16
C ILE A 35 15.01 12.89 -8.90
N SER A 36 13.86 12.51 -8.34
CA SER A 36 13.77 11.68 -7.15
C SER A 36 14.43 10.31 -7.34
N ILE A 37 14.16 9.64 -8.45
CA ILE A 37 14.75 8.34 -8.79
C ILE A 37 16.25 8.46 -8.96
N SER A 38 16.71 9.46 -9.70
CA SER A 38 18.14 9.71 -9.94
C SER A 38 18.87 10.01 -8.63
N PHE A 39 18.31 10.85 -7.79
CA PHE A 39 18.88 11.16 -6.46
C PHE A 39 18.98 9.90 -5.60
N THR A 40 17.89 9.15 -5.47
CA THR A 40 17.89 7.91 -4.69
C THR A 40 18.91 6.91 -5.23
N ASN A 41 18.97 6.75 -6.55
CA ASN A 41 19.98 5.90 -7.18
C ASN A 41 21.41 6.36 -6.91
N SER A 42 21.68 7.65 -6.79
CA SER A 42 23.03 8.19 -6.56
C SER A 42 23.57 7.96 -5.14
N ILE A 43 22.67 7.89 -4.14
CA ILE A 43 23.04 7.76 -2.72
C ILE A 43 22.94 6.33 -2.20
N MET A 44 22.18 5.46 -2.90
CA MET A 44 21.94 4.07 -2.49
C MET A 44 23.18 3.21 -2.68
N LYS A 45 23.61 2.50 -1.63
CA LYS A 45 24.75 1.57 -1.66
C LYS A 45 24.35 0.20 -2.21
N ASP A 46 25.33 -0.56 -2.67
CA ASP A 46 25.11 -1.90 -3.23
C ASP A 46 24.50 -2.90 -2.23
N GLU A 47 24.88 -2.79 -0.95
CA GLU A 47 24.32 -3.62 0.13
C GLU A 47 22.83 -3.34 0.34
N GLU A 48 22.43 -2.06 0.30
CA GLU A 48 21.04 -1.62 0.43
C GLU A 48 20.22 -2.08 -0.77
N ARG A 49 20.77 -1.97 -1.98
CA ARG A 49 20.14 -2.51 -3.19
C ARG A 49 20.00 -4.02 -3.13
N ALA A 50 21.01 -4.72 -2.62
CA ALA A 50 20.95 -6.17 -2.44
C ALA A 50 19.79 -6.55 -1.51
N TYR A 51 19.61 -5.81 -0.41
CA TYR A 51 18.45 -5.98 0.49
C TYR A 51 17.14 -5.76 -0.24
N LEU A 52 16.96 -4.64 -0.97
CA LEU A 52 15.73 -4.36 -1.72
C LEU A 52 15.37 -5.49 -2.70
N ARG A 53 16.38 -6.10 -3.33
CA ARG A 53 16.17 -7.24 -4.24
C ARG A 53 15.71 -8.52 -3.55
N THR A 54 15.90 -8.64 -2.23
CA THR A 54 15.42 -9.80 -1.45
C THR A 54 13.98 -9.69 -1.01
N LEU A 55 13.37 -8.50 -1.13
CA LEU A 55 12.00 -8.29 -0.70
C LEU A 55 11.01 -9.04 -1.61
N PRO A 56 10.07 -9.81 -1.03
CA PRO A 56 9.04 -10.50 -1.80
C PRO A 56 8.03 -9.50 -2.37
N ALA A 57 7.38 -9.87 -3.47
CA ALA A 57 6.32 -9.07 -4.08
C ALA A 57 5.02 -9.07 -3.25
N HIS A 58 4.80 -10.11 -2.46
CA HIS A 58 3.63 -10.28 -1.61
C HIS A 58 3.95 -11.18 -0.42
N ILE A 59 3.10 -11.09 0.61
CA ILE A 59 3.07 -12.03 1.73
C ILE A 59 1.64 -12.55 1.85
N LYS A 60 1.45 -13.86 1.86
CA LYS A 60 0.17 -14.50 2.14
C LYS A 60 0.26 -15.21 3.49
N VAL A 61 -0.74 -14.98 4.34
CA VAL A 61 -0.88 -15.64 5.64
C VAL A 61 -2.21 -16.37 5.65
N GLU A 62 -2.17 -17.65 5.94
CA GLU A 62 -3.36 -18.48 6.10
C GLU A 62 -3.64 -18.67 7.59
N PHE A 63 -4.85 -18.32 8.02
CA PHE A 63 -5.33 -18.55 9.38
C PHE A 63 -6.27 -19.76 9.35
N GLN A 64 -6.01 -20.73 10.23
CA GLN A 64 -6.97 -21.76 10.57
C GLN A 64 -7.73 -21.28 11.80
N LEU A 65 -8.99 -20.97 11.64
CA LEU A 65 -9.92 -20.52 12.67
C LEU A 65 -10.77 -21.70 13.18
N ASN A 66 -11.64 -21.47 14.16
CA ASN A 66 -12.46 -22.55 14.72
C ASN A 66 -13.37 -23.22 13.68
N GLU A 67 -14.11 -22.42 12.92
CA GLU A 67 -15.09 -22.91 11.93
C GLU A 67 -14.66 -22.60 10.49
N ASP A 68 -13.65 -21.76 10.31
CA ASP A 68 -13.31 -21.20 9.00
C ASP A 68 -11.82 -21.21 8.70
N LYS A 69 -11.48 -21.00 7.45
CA LYS A 69 -10.13 -20.71 6.98
C LYS A 69 -10.12 -19.33 6.34
N LEU A 70 -9.13 -18.50 6.68
CA LEU A 70 -9.06 -17.12 6.24
C LEU A 70 -7.69 -16.81 5.66
N ASN A 71 -7.69 -16.25 4.45
CA ASN A 71 -6.49 -15.91 3.70
C ASN A 71 -6.27 -14.38 3.69
N LEU A 72 -5.20 -13.93 4.36
CA LEU A 72 -4.72 -12.55 4.32
C LEU A 72 -3.63 -12.42 3.27
N LEU A 73 -3.77 -11.49 2.34
CA LEU A 73 -2.80 -11.17 1.32
C LEU A 73 -2.30 -9.73 1.48
N LEU A 74 -0.99 -9.55 1.56
CA LEU A 74 -0.33 -8.25 1.59
C LEU A 74 0.36 -8.01 0.24
N VAL A 75 0.02 -6.92 -0.43
CA VAL A 75 0.60 -6.49 -1.72
C VAL A 75 0.87 -4.99 -1.71
N HIS A 76 1.72 -4.47 -2.60
CA HIS A 76 1.90 -3.02 -2.70
C HIS A 76 0.79 -2.36 -3.53
N GLY A 77 0.63 -2.70 -4.80
CA GLY A 77 -0.44 -2.21 -5.67
C GLY A 77 -1.57 -3.23 -5.80
N SER A 78 -1.31 -4.35 -6.47
CA SER A 78 -2.24 -5.46 -6.58
C SER A 78 -1.50 -6.80 -6.71
N PRO A 79 -2.19 -7.96 -6.58
CA PRO A 79 -1.59 -9.26 -6.87
C PRO A 79 -1.10 -9.42 -8.32
N ARG A 80 -1.62 -8.61 -9.24
CA ARG A 80 -1.32 -8.66 -10.67
C ARG A 80 -0.14 -7.80 -11.07
N LYS A 81 -0.02 -6.61 -10.44
CA LYS A 81 1.03 -5.62 -10.74
C LYS A 81 1.41 -4.83 -9.49
N ILE A 82 2.71 -4.67 -9.25
CA ILE A 82 3.24 -3.89 -8.14
C ILE A 82 2.81 -2.41 -8.19
N ASN A 83 2.56 -1.87 -9.36
CA ASN A 83 2.19 -0.47 -9.61
C ASN A 83 0.73 -0.30 -10.10
N GLU A 84 -0.15 -1.25 -9.86
CA GLU A 84 -1.58 -1.09 -10.14
C GLU A 84 -2.25 -0.23 -9.08
N TYR A 85 -2.95 0.81 -9.52
CA TYR A 85 -3.73 1.67 -8.64
C TYR A 85 -5.11 1.06 -8.40
N LEU A 86 -5.40 0.72 -7.15
CA LEU A 86 -6.72 0.28 -6.69
C LEU A 86 -7.34 1.43 -5.88
N PHE A 87 -8.18 2.24 -6.54
CA PHE A 87 -8.92 3.31 -5.89
C PHE A 87 -10.23 2.79 -5.28
N GLU A 88 -10.79 3.55 -4.33
CA GLU A 88 -12.01 3.19 -3.60
C GLU A 88 -13.23 3.03 -4.51
N ASP A 89 -13.33 3.85 -5.56
CA ASP A 89 -14.41 3.87 -6.55
C ASP A 89 -14.28 2.77 -7.62
N ARG A 90 -13.27 1.90 -7.52
CA ARG A 90 -13.13 0.77 -8.45
C ARG A 90 -14.38 -0.09 -8.43
N GLU A 91 -14.86 -0.48 -9.63
CA GLU A 91 -16.02 -1.36 -9.79
C GLU A 91 -15.88 -2.62 -8.91
N GLU A 92 -16.94 -2.92 -8.14
CA GLU A 92 -16.95 -4.02 -7.17
C GLU A 92 -16.61 -5.37 -7.79
N LYS A 93 -17.23 -5.70 -8.94
CA LYS A 93 -16.95 -6.94 -9.67
C LYS A 93 -15.48 -7.06 -10.08
N SER A 94 -14.84 -5.94 -10.41
CA SER A 94 -13.42 -5.91 -10.76
C SER A 94 -12.54 -6.16 -9.54
N MET A 95 -12.87 -5.59 -8.38
CA MET A 95 -12.15 -5.81 -7.13
C MET A 95 -12.31 -7.26 -6.65
N LEU A 96 -13.54 -7.78 -6.65
CA LEU A 96 -13.82 -9.17 -6.30
C LEU A 96 -13.01 -10.15 -7.15
N ARG A 97 -13.01 -9.96 -8.47
CA ARG A 97 -12.22 -10.83 -9.38
C ARG A 97 -10.74 -10.85 -9.03
N ILE A 98 -10.17 -9.70 -8.64
CA ILE A 98 -8.74 -9.62 -8.24
C ILE A 98 -8.50 -10.44 -6.97
N MET A 99 -9.38 -10.31 -5.98
CA MET A 99 -9.26 -11.01 -4.71
C MET A 99 -9.49 -12.50 -4.85
N GLU A 100 -10.49 -12.91 -5.62
CA GLU A 100 -10.81 -14.32 -5.91
C GLU A 100 -9.66 -15.02 -6.64
N GLN A 101 -9.11 -14.40 -7.68
CA GLN A 101 -7.97 -14.95 -8.42
C GLN A 101 -6.71 -15.11 -7.56
N ALA A 102 -6.57 -14.29 -6.53
CA ALA A 102 -5.46 -14.35 -5.58
C ALA A 102 -5.77 -15.22 -4.36
N ASP A 103 -6.98 -15.77 -4.28
CA ASP A 103 -7.48 -16.53 -3.13
C ASP A 103 -7.25 -15.74 -1.82
N ALA A 104 -7.77 -14.50 -1.78
CA ALA A 104 -7.63 -13.57 -0.66
C ALA A 104 -9.01 -13.20 -0.11
N ASP A 105 -9.24 -13.49 1.18
CA ASP A 105 -10.42 -13.02 1.91
C ASP A 105 -10.20 -11.62 2.46
N ILE A 106 -8.97 -11.35 2.90
CA ILE A 106 -8.51 -10.01 3.27
C ILE A 106 -7.34 -9.65 2.36
N MET A 107 -7.41 -8.51 1.70
CA MET A 107 -6.31 -7.97 0.90
C MET A 107 -5.92 -6.59 1.41
N CYS A 108 -4.69 -6.45 1.95
CA CYS A 108 -4.11 -5.16 2.34
C CYS A 108 -3.16 -4.69 1.24
N PHE A 109 -3.34 -3.45 0.81
CA PHE A 109 -2.54 -2.83 -0.26
C PHE A 109 -2.36 -1.33 -0.01
N GLY A 110 -1.54 -0.66 -0.82
CA GLY A 110 -1.23 0.76 -0.68
C GLY A 110 -1.18 1.46 -2.03
N HIS A 111 -0.03 2.00 -2.40
CA HIS A 111 0.32 2.65 -3.67
C HIS A 111 -0.45 3.92 -4.01
N THR A 112 -1.77 3.98 -3.77
CA THR A 112 -2.58 5.20 -4.00
C THR A 112 -2.33 6.27 -2.95
N HIS A 113 -1.83 5.90 -1.76
CA HIS A 113 -1.67 6.75 -0.57
C HIS A 113 -2.98 7.30 -0.01
N LYS A 114 -4.11 6.70 -0.38
CA LYS A 114 -5.46 7.06 0.09
C LYS A 114 -6.05 5.87 0.83
N PRO A 115 -6.17 5.93 2.17
CA PRO A 115 -6.69 4.83 2.95
C PRO A 115 -8.20 4.67 2.76
N TYR A 116 -8.64 3.42 2.68
CA TYR A 116 -10.05 3.05 2.68
C TYR A 116 -10.24 1.57 3.02
N HIS A 117 -11.44 1.21 3.42
CA HIS A 117 -11.86 -0.16 3.64
C HIS A 117 -13.19 -0.43 2.95
N ARG A 118 -13.24 -1.45 2.12
CA ARG A 118 -14.47 -1.94 1.47
C ARG A 118 -14.70 -3.37 1.87
N ILE A 119 -15.94 -3.65 2.28
CA ILE A 119 -16.43 -5.01 2.50
C ILE A 119 -17.26 -5.39 1.27
N LEU A 120 -16.87 -6.47 0.60
CA LEU A 120 -17.44 -6.94 -0.64
C LEU A 120 -18.05 -8.32 -0.40
N ASN A 121 -19.19 -8.62 -1.00
CA ASN A 121 -19.82 -9.93 -0.90
C ASN A 121 -19.64 -10.72 -2.20
N SER A 122 -18.84 -11.78 -2.17
CA SER A 122 -18.65 -12.71 -3.29
C SER A 122 -19.51 -13.95 -3.20
N GLY A 123 -20.47 -14.00 -2.25
CA GLY A 123 -21.35 -15.14 -2.04
C GLY A 123 -22.23 -15.47 -3.25
N ILE A 124 -22.57 -16.74 -3.38
CA ILE A 124 -23.39 -17.29 -4.46
C ILE A 124 -24.63 -17.96 -3.85
N ASP A 125 -25.77 -17.92 -4.56
CA ASP A 125 -27.02 -18.61 -4.19
C ASP A 125 -27.54 -18.27 -2.78
N GLY A 126 -27.37 -17.00 -2.36
CA GLY A 126 -27.86 -16.51 -1.08
C GLY A 126 -26.97 -16.84 0.13
N GLN A 127 -25.84 -17.49 -0.08
CA GLN A 127 -24.81 -17.63 0.93
C GLN A 127 -23.85 -16.43 0.88
N ASN A 128 -23.53 -15.85 2.03
CA ASN A 128 -22.56 -14.77 2.11
C ASN A 128 -21.13 -15.33 2.05
N HIS A 129 -20.22 -14.56 1.43
CA HIS A 129 -18.79 -14.71 1.56
C HIS A 129 -18.18 -13.31 1.49
N PHE A 130 -17.88 -12.74 2.63
CA PHE A 130 -17.36 -11.38 2.73
C PHE A 130 -15.86 -11.34 2.53
N ARG A 131 -15.41 -10.38 1.73
CA ARG A 131 -13.99 -10.07 1.48
C ARG A 131 -13.70 -8.64 1.87
N HIS A 132 -12.53 -8.42 2.47
CA HIS A 132 -12.09 -7.11 2.96
C HIS A 132 -10.97 -6.57 2.09
N ALA A 133 -11.26 -5.53 1.29
CA ALA A 133 -10.28 -4.79 0.51
C ALA A 133 -9.85 -3.54 1.30
N ILE A 134 -8.59 -3.52 1.74
CA ILE A 134 -8.08 -2.51 2.67
C ILE A 134 -6.88 -1.79 2.04
N ASN A 135 -7.06 -0.54 1.64
CA ASN A 135 -5.93 0.32 1.32
C ASN A 135 -5.40 0.93 2.61
N ILE A 136 -4.17 0.60 2.98
CA ILE A 136 -3.57 1.02 4.25
C ILE A 136 -3.08 2.48 4.24
N GLY A 137 -3.18 3.17 3.09
CA GLY A 137 -2.71 4.54 2.94
C GLY A 137 -1.20 4.65 2.82
N SER A 138 -0.62 5.64 3.49
CA SER A 138 0.82 5.90 3.49
C SER A 138 1.28 6.40 4.86
N VAL A 139 2.44 5.92 5.31
CA VAL A 139 3.06 6.41 6.56
C VAL A 139 3.64 7.81 6.38
N GLY A 140 4.33 8.07 5.26
CA GLY A 140 5.14 9.28 5.10
C GLY A 140 4.72 10.23 3.99
N LYS A 141 3.74 9.86 3.15
CA LYS A 141 3.24 10.72 2.07
C LYS A 141 1.75 10.48 1.86
N PRO A 142 0.88 10.84 2.83
CA PRO A 142 -0.56 10.74 2.66
C PRO A 142 -1.05 11.63 1.53
N LYS A 143 -2.14 11.23 0.87
CA LYS A 143 -2.81 11.96 -0.22
C LYS A 143 -4.30 12.08 0.03
N ASP A 144 -4.70 12.18 1.28
CA ASP A 144 -6.08 12.28 1.75
C ASP A 144 -6.34 13.54 2.57
N SER A 145 -5.41 14.51 2.49
CA SER A 145 -5.43 15.80 3.20
C SER A 145 -5.20 15.68 4.72
N ASP A 146 -4.88 14.51 5.23
CA ASP A 146 -4.43 14.32 6.61
C ASP A 146 -2.89 14.18 6.61
N VAL A 147 -2.21 15.15 7.20
CA VAL A 147 -0.73 15.23 7.18
C VAL A 147 -0.05 14.22 8.10
N ARG A 148 -0.82 13.58 9.00
CA ARG A 148 -0.31 12.61 9.96
C ARG A 148 0.11 11.31 9.29
N GLY A 149 1.07 10.64 9.88
CA GLY A 149 1.39 9.26 9.52
C GLY A 149 0.24 8.31 9.84
N GLY A 150 0.14 7.19 9.12
CA GLY A 150 -0.95 6.25 9.34
C GLY A 150 -0.54 4.79 9.18
N TYR A 151 -1.24 3.92 9.91
CA TYR A 151 -1.18 2.47 9.74
C TYR A 151 -2.54 1.86 10.06
N VAL A 152 -2.69 0.58 9.76
CA VAL A 152 -3.93 -0.17 10.01
C VAL A 152 -3.68 -1.20 11.10
N MET A 153 -4.62 -1.26 12.06
CA MET A 153 -4.76 -2.38 12.98
C MET A 153 -5.85 -3.31 12.45
N LEU A 154 -5.45 -4.54 12.14
CA LEU A 154 -6.36 -5.61 11.72
C LEU A 154 -6.49 -6.61 12.86
N THR A 155 -7.73 -6.83 13.32
CA THR A 155 -8.01 -7.81 14.39
C THR A 155 -8.80 -8.98 13.80
N ILE A 156 -8.22 -10.17 13.94
CA ILE A 156 -8.81 -11.46 13.56
C ILE A 156 -8.82 -12.32 14.83
N ASN A 157 -9.96 -12.84 15.18
CA ASN A 157 -10.16 -13.72 16.33
C ASN A 157 -10.39 -15.18 15.88
N GLU A 158 -10.35 -16.12 16.80
CA GLU A 158 -10.60 -17.53 16.52
C GLU A 158 -12.01 -17.79 15.96
N ASP A 159 -12.97 -16.92 16.30
CA ASP A 159 -14.37 -16.98 15.84
C ASP A 159 -14.65 -16.08 14.62
N SER A 160 -13.64 -15.43 14.05
CA SER A 160 -13.83 -14.65 12.82
C SER A 160 -14.21 -15.56 11.66
N SER A 161 -15.11 -15.08 10.80
CA SER A 161 -15.64 -15.86 9.68
C SER A 161 -15.86 -15.00 8.43
N VAL A 162 -15.62 -15.59 7.27
CA VAL A 162 -15.96 -14.97 5.98
C VAL A 162 -17.49 -14.85 5.77
N LEU A 163 -18.29 -15.50 6.61
CA LEU A 163 -19.76 -15.43 6.56
C LEU A 163 -20.31 -14.23 7.31
N ASP A 164 -19.52 -13.62 8.21
CA ASP A 164 -19.89 -12.46 9.01
C ASP A 164 -18.96 -11.27 8.71
N LYS A 165 -19.52 -10.25 8.05
CA LYS A 165 -18.79 -9.03 7.66
C LYS A 165 -18.22 -8.23 8.82
N ASP A 166 -18.77 -8.38 10.02
CA ASP A 166 -18.42 -7.61 11.23
C ASP A 166 -17.48 -8.39 12.15
N SER A 167 -17.12 -9.64 11.82
CA SER A 167 -16.22 -10.48 12.61
C SER A 167 -14.74 -10.11 12.52
N ILE A 168 -14.38 -9.24 11.57
CA ILE A 168 -13.03 -8.74 11.33
C ILE A 168 -13.02 -7.24 11.58
N SER A 169 -12.19 -6.77 12.52
CA SER A 169 -12.06 -5.33 12.80
C SER A 169 -10.90 -4.71 12.04
N VAL A 170 -11.14 -3.54 11.45
CA VAL A 170 -10.16 -2.75 10.70
C VAL A 170 -10.16 -1.33 11.25
N GLU A 171 -9.06 -0.92 11.87
CA GLU A 171 -8.91 0.40 12.45
C GLU A 171 -7.79 1.17 11.77
N PHE A 172 -8.07 2.39 11.31
CA PHE A 172 -7.07 3.31 10.77
C PHE A 172 -6.53 4.18 11.88
N ILE A 173 -5.26 3.97 12.23
CA ILE A 173 -4.58 4.71 13.30
C ILE A 173 -3.76 5.83 12.68
N ARG A 174 -3.96 7.06 13.16
CA ARG A 174 -3.17 8.23 12.79
C ARG A 174 -2.29 8.66 13.95
N PHE A 175 -1.07 9.08 13.64
CA PHE A 175 -0.13 9.56 14.62
C PHE A 175 0.60 10.80 14.12
N ASP A 176 0.93 11.68 15.06
CA ASP A 176 1.70 12.88 14.79
C ASP A 176 3.20 12.54 14.67
N TYR A 177 3.89 13.23 13.79
CA TYR A 177 5.33 13.21 13.66
C TYR A 177 5.85 14.61 13.29
N ASP A 178 7.14 14.83 13.33
CA ASP A 178 7.75 16.11 13.00
C ASP A 178 7.79 16.33 11.47
N ILE A 179 6.63 16.73 10.94
CA ILE A 179 6.43 17.00 9.50
C ILE A 179 7.36 18.10 9.02
N GLU A 180 7.55 19.15 9.82
CA GLU A 180 8.38 20.28 9.44
C GLU A 180 9.84 19.90 9.32
N ARG A 181 10.33 19.03 10.18
CA ARG A 181 11.68 18.47 10.06
C ARG A 181 11.83 17.65 8.77
N ALA A 182 10.84 16.84 8.42
CA ALA A 182 10.85 16.06 7.18
C ALA A 182 10.82 16.98 5.94
N ALA A 183 9.95 18.00 5.95
CA ALA A 183 9.83 18.96 4.86
C ALA A 183 11.11 19.77 4.65
N LYS A 184 11.75 20.25 5.74
CA LYS A 184 13.05 20.95 5.68
C LYS A 184 14.15 20.06 5.12
N ALA A 185 14.19 18.79 5.50
CA ALA A 185 15.19 17.87 4.94
C ALA A 185 15.03 17.70 3.42
N VAL A 186 13.80 17.77 2.89
CA VAL A 186 13.55 17.81 1.44
C VAL A 186 14.05 19.12 0.84
N GLU A 187 13.73 20.26 1.43
CA GLU A 187 14.13 21.60 0.95
C GLU A 187 15.66 21.81 0.95
N GLU A 188 16.37 21.17 1.90
CA GLU A 188 17.84 21.19 2.00
C GLU A 188 18.53 20.20 1.05
N SER A 189 17.77 19.40 0.31
CA SER A 189 18.27 18.43 -0.67
C SER A 189 18.13 18.96 -2.10
N ILE A 190 18.51 18.12 -3.08
CA ILE A 190 18.26 18.42 -4.50
C ILE A 190 16.83 18.04 -4.95
N LEU A 191 16.01 17.50 -4.05
CA LEU A 191 14.65 17.09 -4.38
C LEU A 191 13.78 18.31 -4.63
N PRO A 192 12.73 18.19 -5.47
CA PRO A 192 11.81 19.29 -5.72
C PRO A 192 11.10 19.74 -4.45
N ASN A 193 11.05 21.06 -4.20
CA ASN A 193 10.39 21.66 -3.04
C ASN A 193 8.90 21.31 -2.97
N GLU A 194 8.27 20.99 -4.10
CA GLU A 194 6.90 20.49 -4.15
C GLU A 194 6.67 19.28 -3.23
N TYR A 195 7.69 18.43 -3.05
CA TYR A 195 7.57 17.28 -2.14
C TYR A 195 7.47 17.73 -0.67
N ALA A 196 8.18 18.80 -0.28
CA ALA A 196 8.04 19.38 1.05
C ALA A 196 6.64 19.99 1.26
N GLU A 197 6.14 20.71 0.27
CA GLU A 197 4.79 21.27 0.31
C GLU A 197 3.71 20.17 0.39
N ASN A 198 3.92 19.06 -0.33
CA ASN A 198 3.00 17.91 -0.29
C ASN A 198 2.96 17.27 1.10
N LEU A 199 4.09 17.20 1.81
CA LEU A 199 4.11 16.71 3.21
C LEU A 199 3.30 17.62 4.12
N ARG A 200 3.42 18.96 3.98
CA ARG A 200 2.69 19.94 4.79
C ARG A 200 1.19 19.98 4.51
N ARG A 201 0.76 19.46 3.36
CA ARG A 201 -0.65 19.48 2.93
C ARG A 201 -1.33 18.11 2.94
N GLY A 202 -0.60 17.03 3.09
CA GLY A 202 -1.14 15.68 2.98
C GLY A 202 -1.60 15.35 1.55
N TYR A 203 -0.78 15.72 0.53
CA TYR A 203 -1.14 15.60 -0.88
C TYR A 203 -0.07 14.88 -1.71
#